data_754d0481cab03d2e927eb91fa720d6dc
#
_entry.id   754d0481cab03d2e927eb91fa720d6dc
#
_cell.length_a   1.000
_cell.length_b   1.000
_cell.length_c   1.000
_cell.angle_alpha   90.00
_cell.angle_beta   90.00
_cell.angle_gamma   90.00
#
_symmetry.space_group_name_H-M   'P 1'
#
loop_
_entity.id
_entity.type
_entity.pdbx_description
1 polymer ?
#
loop_
_entity_poly.entity_id
_entity_poly.type
_entity_poly.pdbx_seq_one_letter_code
_entity_poly.pdbx_strand_id
1 'polypeptide(L)'
;MAIATLIAAGRLDDRLVERALGLLRELDPKAAFLHWIDEREAADLRFGGDSKAARWALDALEGVDVVVQPEEPRWKRLLVADMDSTIIGQECIDELADYAGLKDKVARITERATLSLSPA
;
A
#
# COMPACT_ATOMS: atom_id res chain seq x y z
N MET A 1 4.64 18.54 8.96
CA MET A 1 4.26 18.14 7.60
C MET A 1 4.18 16.63 7.50
N ALA A 2 3.33 16.16 6.65
CA ALA A 2 3.15 14.75 6.39
C ALA A 2 3.18 14.49 4.88
N ILE A 3 3.39 13.23 4.52
CA ILE A 3 3.38 12.77 3.13
C ILE A 3 2.31 11.73 2.96
N ALA A 4 1.50 11.88 1.93
CA ALA A 4 0.62 10.85 1.42
C ALA A 4 1.25 10.25 0.17
N THR A 5 1.57 8.97 0.22
CA THR A 5 2.07 8.23 -0.93
C THR A 5 0.92 7.51 -1.59
N LEU A 6 0.71 7.78 -2.86
CA LEU A 6 -0.29 7.10 -3.70
C LEU A 6 0.42 6.05 -4.54
N ILE A 7 -0.14 4.84 -4.56
CA ILE A 7 0.42 3.73 -5.34
C ILE A 7 -0.71 3.11 -6.16
N ALA A 8 -0.55 3.10 -7.48
CA ALA A 8 -1.56 2.53 -8.39
C ALA A 8 -0.88 2.05 -9.66
N ALA A 9 -0.39 0.84 -9.67
CA ALA A 9 0.43 0.24 -10.72
C ALA A 9 -0.04 0.60 -12.14
N GLY A 10 0.71 1.49 -12.83
CA GLY A 10 0.44 1.94 -14.19
C GLY A 10 -0.81 2.79 -14.38
N ARG A 11 -1.58 3.08 -13.32
CA ARG A 11 -2.85 3.80 -13.41
C ARG A 11 -2.83 5.18 -12.75
N LEU A 12 -1.74 5.55 -12.12
CA LEU A 12 -1.63 6.82 -11.42
C LEU A 12 -1.36 7.94 -12.43
N ASP A 13 -2.44 8.46 -13.02
CA ASP A 13 -2.37 9.55 -13.98
C ASP A 13 -2.51 10.93 -13.29
N ASP A 14 -2.32 11.98 -14.05
CA ASP A 14 -2.42 13.34 -13.53
C ASP A 14 -3.81 13.65 -12.97
N ARG A 15 -4.86 13.09 -13.55
CA ARG A 15 -6.24 13.29 -13.09
C ARG A 15 -6.44 12.70 -11.69
N LEU A 16 -5.91 11.51 -11.45
CA LEU A 16 -6.03 10.85 -10.16
C LEU A 16 -5.23 11.59 -9.09
N VAL A 17 -4.04 12.07 -9.43
CA VAL A 17 -3.22 12.91 -8.55
C VAL A 17 -3.93 14.21 -8.22
N GLU A 18 -4.57 14.87 -9.19
CA GLU A 18 -5.33 16.09 -8.95
C GLU A 18 -6.55 15.87 -8.07
N ARG A 19 -7.23 14.73 -8.21
CA ARG A 19 -8.33 14.36 -7.29
C ARG A 19 -7.84 14.20 -5.86
N ALA A 20 -6.72 13.50 -5.68
CA ALA A 20 -6.10 13.32 -4.37
C ALA A 20 -5.70 14.66 -3.75
N LEU A 21 -5.08 15.53 -4.53
CA LEU A 21 -4.74 16.89 -4.08
C LEU A 21 -5.97 17.70 -3.70
N GLY A 22 -7.05 17.59 -4.45
CA GLY A 22 -8.32 18.24 -4.14
C GLY A 22 -8.85 17.83 -2.78
N LEU A 23 -8.80 16.53 -2.47
CA LEU A 23 -9.21 16.01 -1.18
C LEU A 23 -8.31 16.50 -0.05
N LEU A 24 -7.00 16.52 -0.25
CA LEU A 24 -6.05 17.01 0.75
C LEU A 24 -6.17 18.52 0.97
N ARG A 25 -6.49 19.28 -0.07
CA ARG A 25 -6.64 20.73 0.03
C ARG A 25 -7.86 21.17 0.83
N GLU A 26 -8.82 20.30 1.02
CA GLU A 26 -9.92 20.55 1.95
C GLU A 26 -9.45 20.57 3.41
N LEU A 27 -8.38 19.84 3.69
CA LEU A 27 -7.76 19.77 5.03
C LEU A 27 -6.61 20.78 5.18
N ASP A 28 -5.83 20.96 4.13
CA ASP A 28 -4.70 21.89 4.08
C ASP A 28 -4.65 22.52 2.68
N PRO A 29 -5.06 23.80 2.52
CA PRO A 29 -5.02 24.47 1.22
C PRO A 29 -3.63 24.53 0.58
N LYS A 30 -2.58 24.33 1.35
CA LYS A 30 -1.19 24.32 0.86
C LYS A 30 -0.72 22.95 0.42
N ALA A 31 -1.57 21.92 0.47
CA ALA A 31 -1.21 20.59 -0.01
C ALA A 31 -0.74 20.65 -1.45
N ALA A 32 0.35 19.97 -1.74
CA ALA A 32 1.03 20.05 -3.04
C ALA A 32 1.64 18.72 -3.46
N PHE A 33 1.75 18.55 -4.76
CA PHE A 33 2.51 17.45 -5.34
C PHE A 33 4.00 17.64 -5.01
N LEU A 34 4.64 16.60 -4.49
CA LEU A 34 6.05 16.66 -4.14
C LEU A 34 6.92 16.11 -5.28
N HIS A 35 6.73 14.86 -5.63
CA HIS A 35 7.46 14.24 -6.74
C HIS A 35 6.83 12.89 -7.11
N TRP A 36 7.18 12.41 -8.30
CA TRP A 36 6.96 11.01 -8.65
C TRP A 36 8.04 10.14 -8.03
N ILE A 37 7.65 9.08 -7.34
CA ILE A 37 8.59 8.02 -6.94
C ILE A 37 8.90 7.17 -8.16
N ASP A 38 7.85 6.82 -8.90
CA ASP A 38 7.92 6.14 -10.18
C ASP A 38 6.75 6.63 -11.01
N GLU A 39 7.01 7.21 -12.16
CA GLU A 39 5.99 7.86 -12.97
C GLU A 39 4.84 6.91 -13.30
N ARG A 40 3.59 7.36 -13.03
CA ARG A 40 2.35 6.61 -13.20
C ARG A 40 2.19 5.38 -12.30
N GLU A 41 3.14 5.14 -11.41
CA GLU A 41 3.09 4.02 -10.47
C GLU A 41 2.90 4.50 -9.04
N ALA A 42 3.71 5.48 -8.63
CA ALA A 42 3.71 5.97 -7.26
C ALA A 42 4.14 7.43 -7.17
N ALA A 43 3.48 8.20 -6.32
CA ALA A 43 3.77 9.62 -6.12
C ALA A 43 3.61 10.01 -4.66
N ASP A 44 4.39 11.00 -4.23
CA ASP A 44 4.29 11.61 -2.91
C ASP A 44 3.60 12.97 -3.00
N LEU A 45 2.64 13.19 -2.12
CA LEU A 45 1.97 14.47 -1.91
C LEU A 45 2.29 14.97 -0.50
N ARG A 46 2.62 16.26 -0.36
CA ARG A 46 2.92 16.87 0.93
C ARG A 46 1.72 17.64 1.44
N PHE A 47 1.42 17.53 2.72
CA PHE A 47 0.35 18.30 3.36
C PHE A 47 0.63 18.49 4.85
N GLY A 48 -0.08 19.45 5.46
CA GLY A 48 -0.12 19.62 6.91
C GLY A 48 -1.47 19.16 7.47
N GLY A 49 -1.58 19.05 8.79
CA GLY A 49 -2.81 18.73 9.46
C GLY A 49 -2.90 17.28 9.93
N ASP A 50 -4.12 16.82 10.14
CA ASP A 50 -4.38 15.51 10.73
C ASP A 50 -4.18 14.38 9.71
N SER A 51 -3.21 13.52 9.99
CA SER A 51 -2.90 12.37 9.13
C SER A 51 -4.04 11.36 9.05
N LYS A 52 -4.80 11.18 10.13
CA LYS A 52 -5.96 10.26 10.12
C LYS A 52 -7.07 10.78 9.24
N ALA A 53 -7.36 12.08 9.33
CA ALA A 53 -8.36 12.71 8.48
C ALA A 53 -7.96 12.65 7.00
N ALA A 54 -6.68 12.86 6.70
CA ALA A 54 -6.14 12.76 5.34
C ALA A 54 -6.28 11.33 4.80
N ARG A 55 -5.90 10.35 5.59
CA ARG A 55 -6.05 8.95 5.21
C ARG A 55 -7.50 8.58 4.94
N TRP A 56 -8.40 9.01 5.80
CA TRP A 56 -9.83 8.79 5.62
C TRP A 56 -10.33 9.42 4.33
N ALA A 57 -9.95 10.67 4.06
CA ALA A 57 -10.36 11.36 2.85
C ALA A 57 -9.86 10.65 1.57
N LEU A 58 -8.62 10.19 1.59
CA LEU A 58 -8.00 9.51 0.45
C LEU A 58 -8.53 8.09 0.23
N ASP A 59 -9.13 7.47 1.22
CA ASP A 59 -9.79 6.16 1.06
C ASP A 59 -10.97 6.21 0.06
N ALA A 60 -11.47 7.39 -0.26
CA ALA A 60 -12.50 7.55 -1.30
C ALA A 60 -11.97 7.25 -2.72
N LEU A 61 -10.64 7.22 -2.92
CA LEU A 61 -10.04 6.91 -4.20
C LEU A 61 -10.03 5.40 -4.44
N GLU A 62 -10.65 4.96 -5.54
CA GLU A 62 -10.67 3.56 -5.91
C GLU A 62 -9.43 3.17 -6.71
N GLY A 63 -8.92 1.96 -6.48
CA GLY A 63 -7.79 1.41 -7.22
C GLY A 63 -6.45 2.05 -6.87
N VAL A 64 -6.36 2.73 -5.73
CA VAL A 64 -5.14 3.39 -5.26
C VAL A 64 -4.86 2.96 -3.84
N ASP A 65 -3.66 2.50 -3.58
CA ASP A 65 -3.18 2.28 -2.23
C ASP A 65 -2.62 3.59 -1.69
N VAL A 66 -2.93 3.89 -0.43
CA VAL A 66 -2.53 5.14 0.20
C VAL A 66 -1.76 4.86 1.49
N VAL A 67 -0.59 5.45 1.61
CA VAL A 67 0.22 5.41 2.83
C VAL A 67 0.42 6.83 3.31
N VAL A 68 0.02 7.13 4.54
CA VAL A 68 0.23 8.45 5.16
C VAL A 68 1.24 8.30 6.28
N GLN A 69 2.28 9.13 6.25
CA GLN A 69 3.36 9.08 7.22
C GLN A 69 3.94 10.47 7.46
N PRO A 70 4.66 10.69 8.58
CA PRO A 70 5.42 11.92 8.76
C PRO A 70 6.42 12.13 7.63
N GLU A 71 6.65 13.38 7.24
CA GLU A 71 7.63 13.70 6.20
C GLU A 71 9.04 13.24 6.60
N GLU A 72 9.37 13.38 7.87
CA GLU A 72 10.66 12.96 8.41
C GLU A 72 10.48 11.93 9.53
N PRO A 73 11.24 10.84 9.54
CA PRO A 73 12.22 10.41 8.52
C PRO A 73 11.52 9.71 7.36
N ARG A 74 11.76 10.15 6.13
CA ARG A 74 11.19 9.53 4.93
C ARG A 74 11.84 8.18 4.64
N TRP A 75 13.16 8.12 4.76
CA TRP A 75 13.92 6.90 4.56
C TRP A 75 13.98 6.08 5.84
N LYS A 76 13.52 4.86 5.76
CA LYS A 76 13.53 3.93 6.89
C LYS A 76 14.85 3.16 6.92
N ARG A 77 15.28 2.79 8.13
CA ARG A 77 16.55 2.10 8.36
C ARG A 77 16.37 0.60 8.58
N LEU A 78 15.14 0.17 8.79
CA LEU A 78 14.79 -1.23 9.04
C LEU A 78 13.62 -1.62 8.14
N LEU A 79 13.77 -2.72 7.43
CA LEU A 79 12.70 -3.37 6.68
C LEU A 79 12.38 -4.70 7.36
N VAL A 80 11.11 -4.88 7.69
CA VAL A 80 10.59 -6.17 8.17
C VAL A 80 9.54 -6.61 7.17
N ALA A 81 9.71 -7.80 6.62
CA ALA A 81 8.79 -8.34 5.63
C ALA A 81 8.60 -9.84 5.87
N ASP A 82 7.40 -10.31 5.61
CA ASP A 82 7.13 -11.73 5.51
C ASP A 82 7.84 -12.28 4.26
N MET A 83 8.42 -13.45 4.34
CA MET A 83 9.15 -14.06 3.22
C MET A 83 8.19 -14.77 2.26
N ASP A 84 7.38 -15.68 2.79
CA ASP A 84 6.49 -16.51 1.98
C ASP A 84 5.38 -15.66 1.36
N SER A 85 5.16 -15.81 0.07
CA SER A 85 4.17 -15.05 -0.72
C SER A 85 4.31 -13.53 -0.63
N THR A 86 5.47 -13.04 -0.14
CA THR A 86 5.77 -11.60 -0.06
C THR A 86 7.07 -11.28 -0.79
N ILE A 87 8.21 -11.77 -0.27
CA ILE A 87 9.52 -11.63 -0.94
C ILE A 87 9.67 -12.67 -2.04
N ILE A 88 9.20 -13.89 -1.78
CA ILE A 88 9.13 -14.96 -2.78
C ILE A 88 7.66 -15.27 -3.05
N GLY A 89 7.33 -15.71 -4.28
CA GLY A 89 5.96 -16.01 -4.68
C GLY A 89 5.43 -17.36 -4.18
N GLN A 90 6.26 -18.13 -3.46
CA GLN A 90 5.94 -19.46 -2.99
C GLN A 90 5.69 -19.46 -1.48
N GLU A 91 4.97 -20.49 -1.04
CA GLU A 91 4.89 -20.86 0.37
C GLU A 91 5.85 -22.01 0.63
N CYS A 92 6.76 -21.87 1.59
CA CYS A 92 7.75 -22.91 1.89
C CYS A 92 7.09 -24.22 2.31
N ILE A 93 6.00 -24.15 3.08
CA ILE A 93 5.27 -25.35 3.51
C ILE A 93 4.63 -26.06 2.32
N ASP A 94 4.14 -25.33 1.33
CA ASP A 94 3.55 -25.91 0.12
C ASP A 94 4.62 -26.62 -0.74
N GLU A 95 5.80 -26.05 -0.84
CA GLU A 95 6.93 -26.66 -1.55
C GLU A 95 7.38 -27.97 -0.89
N LEU A 96 7.46 -27.98 0.45
CA LEU A 96 7.76 -29.20 1.19
C LEU A 96 6.67 -30.26 1.02
N ALA A 97 5.41 -29.84 1.02
CA ALA A 97 4.28 -30.73 0.83
C ALA A 97 4.23 -31.30 -0.59
N ASP A 98 4.62 -30.53 -1.61
CA ASP A 98 4.71 -31.00 -2.98
C ASP A 98 5.77 -32.11 -3.09
N TYR A 99 6.92 -31.94 -2.48
CA TYR A 99 7.97 -32.94 -2.40
C TYR A 99 7.47 -34.23 -1.75
N ALA A 100 6.63 -34.10 -0.72
CA ALA A 100 6.03 -35.25 -0.02
C ALA A 100 4.75 -35.78 -0.66
N GLY A 101 4.26 -35.15 -1.75
CA GLY A 101 3.03 -35.54 -2.42
C GLY A 101 1.74 -35.06 -1.73
N LEU A 102 1.81 -34.04 -0.87
CA LEU A 102 0.67 -33.54 -0.09
C LEU A 102 0.32 -32.06 -0.43
N LYS A 103 0.86 -31.52 -1.51
CA LYS A 103 0.73 -30.10 -1.86
C LYS A 103 -0.70 -29.60 -1.86
N ASP A 104 -1.62 -30.29 -2.55
CA ASP A 104 -3.01 -29.85 -2.69
C ASP A 104 -3.72 -29.80 -1.33
N LYS A 105 -3.45 -30.75 -0.46
CA LYS A 105 -4.07 -30.82 0.86
C LYS A 105 -3.59 -29.68 1.75
N VAL A 106 -2.28 -29.40 1.76
CA VAL A 106 -1.67 -28.33 2.55
C VAL A 106 -2.11 -26.98 2.01
N ALA A 107 -2.11 -26.78 0.70
CA ALA A 107 -2.53 -25.53 0.08
C ALA A 107 -3.96 -25.14 0.48
N ARG A 108 -4.88 -26.12 0.50
CA ARG A 108 -6.27 -25.87 0.93
C ARG A 108 -6.36 -25.47 2.40
N ILE A 109 -5.55 -26.06 3.27
CA ILE A 109 -5.52 -25.71 4.69
C ILE A 109 -4.98 -24.30 4.87
N THR A 110 -3.89 -23.94 4.18
CA THR A 110 -3.28 -22.62 4.22
C THR A 110 -4.25 -21.55 3.75
N GLU A 111 -4.95 -21.78 2.63
CA GLU A 111 -5.95 -20.86 2.10
C GLU A 111 -7.08 -20.62 3.10
N ARG A 112 -7.61 -21.66 3.71
CA ARG A 112 -8.68 -21.54 4.71
C ARG A 112 -8.24 -20.75 5.93
N ALA A 113 -7.02 -20.96 6.41
CA ALA A 113 -6.46 -20.23 7.54
C ALA A 113 -6.30 -18.74 7.20
N THR A 114 -5.81 -18.43 6.01
CA THR A 114 -5.64 -17.05 5.52
C THR A 114 -6.99 -16.35 5.40
N LEU A 115 -8.00 -16.99 4.81
CA LEU A 115 -9.34 -16.42 4.67
C LEU A 115 -10.00 -16.17 6.03
N SER A 116 -9.79 -17.05 7.02
CA SER A 116 -10.38 -16.86 8.35
C SER A 116 -9.72 -15.74 9.16
N LEU A 117 -8.50 -15.32 8.81
CA LEU A 117 -7.77 -14.22 9.43
C LEU A 117 -8.00 -12.88 8.71
N SER A 118 -8.53 -12.90 7.50
CA SER A 118 -8.79 -11.68 6.75
C SER A 118 -9.91 -10.88 7.42
N PRO A 119 -9.77 -9.54 7.56
CA PRO A 119 -10.87 -8.71 8.04
C PRO A 119 -12.05 -8.77 7.07
N ALA A 120 -13.22 -8.90 7.64
CA ALA A 120 -14.45 -8.94 6.85
C ALA A 120 -14.75 -7.60 6.18
#